data_874ec5154f3680b71eada6923709d7de
#
_entry.id   874ec5154f3680b71eada6923709d7de
#
_cell.length_a   1.000
_cell.length_b   1.000
_cell.length_c   1.000
_cell.angle_alpha   90.00
_cell.angle_beta   90.00
_cell.angle_gamma   90.00
#
_symmetry.space_group_name_H-M   'P 1'
#
loop_
_entity.id
_entity.type
_entity.pdbx_description
1 polymer ?
#
loop_
_entity_poly.entity_id
_entity_poly.type
_entity_poly.pdbx_seq_one_letter_code
_entity_poly.pdbx_strand_id
1 'polypeptide(L)'
;MRLKLLTAILLFVPGMLFSQTTSVADWFKHPSLAAAAQFIQGYNFQEQKFTPRPLAMLKTSFGDSKKGISADFILDVATGRFLTVAGQWQPVPQIGIRVGLQKMLFLYDNTFAPYIYGMMGYSQATSFLAGYSSDLTHINSRSRDVGISLNGAFWSQEGGYYTLSYAVGVFNGNGNNFVDNNRAKDIHARLVFQPLRQLKISLGAMNGYYKVPEGEPRPNGGHHHSDEDLSCRQRVSAGVWYQSRMLFARAENIYGITDGMHSNGFMAIVGGNIAPRLQLAARVDNFKLDLADPLSASTKLDICFTHHLTNDGTLYYAIQYGHTFYSDPARPGTDLIQICLNIAFLRNL
;
A
#
# COMPACT_ATOMS: atom_id res chain seq x y z
N MET A 1 -12.45 -6.33 28.81
CA MET A 1 -12.98 -7.00 27.60
C MET A 1 -11.98 -7.01 26.41
N ARG A 2 -10.95 -6.17 26.39
CA ARG A 2 -9.97 -6.10 25.27
C ARG A 2 -8.86 -7.17 25.29
N LEU A 3 -8.56 -7.78 26.44
CA LEU A 3 -7.51 -8.79 26.58
C LEU A 3 -7.94 -10.19 26.11
N LYS A 4 -9.23 -10.51 26.19
CA LYS A 4 -9.78 -11.82 25.78
C LYS A 4 -9.82 -12.02 24.25
N LEU A 5 -9.81 -10.92 23.47
CA LEU A 5 -9.80 -10.99 22.00
C LEU A 5 -8.41 -11.35 21.44
N LEU A 6 -7.34 -10.89 22.09
CA LEU A 6 -5.97 -11.23 21.70
C LEU A 6 -5.66 -12.71 21.94
N THR A 7 -6.20 -13.28 23.03
CA THR A 7 -6.06 -14.70 23.36
C THR A 7 -6.83 -15.58 22.38
N ALA A 8 -7.97 -15.13 21.86
CA ALA A 8 -8.77 -15.88 20.88
C ALA A 8 -8.12 -15.93 19.50
N ILE A 9 -7.42 -14.88 19.08
CA ILE A 9 -6.71 -14.85 17.78
C ILE A 9 -5.48 -15.75 17.80
N LEU A 10 -4.82 -15.90 18.95
CA LEU A 10 -3.70 -16.82 19.15
C LEU A 10 -4.14 -18.29 19.24
N LEU A 11 -5.40 -18.55 19.60
CA LEU A 11 -5.95 -19.91 19.75
C LEU A 11 -6.63 -20.44 18.48
N PHE A 12 -6.88 -19.61 17.46
CA PHE A 12 -7.56 -20.03 16.24
C PHE A 12 -6.64 -20.36 15.06
N VAL A 13 -5.34 -20.55 15.30
CA VAL A 13 -4.45 -21.30 14.40
C VAL A 13 -4.51 -22.77 14.87
N PRO A 14 -5.45 -23.56 14.39
CA PRO A 14 -5.80 -24.78 15.08
C PRO A 14 -4.89 -25.91 14.68
N GLY A 15 -4.63 -26.70 15.62
CA GLY A 15 -4.46 -28.10 15.79
C GLY A 15 -4.44 -29.10 14.63
N MET A 16 -4.25 -28.71 13.40
CA MET A 16 -4.20 -29.65 12.27
C MET A 16 -2.79 -30.04 11.82
N LEU A 17 -1.72 -29.48 12.44
CA LEU A 17 -0.34 -29.80 12.04
C LEU A 17 0.62 -30.03 13.21
N PHE A 18 0.15 -30.21 14.44
CA PHE A 18 0.99 -30.43 15.59
C PHE A 18 1.14 -31.92 15.93
N SER A 19 1.75 -32.69 15.05
CA SER A 19 2.22 -34.04 15.43
C SER A 19 3.70 -34.09 15.83
N GLN A 20 4.34 -32.92 15.97
CA GLN A 20 5.67 -32.87 16.60
C GLN A 20 5.76 -31.64 17.50
N THR A 21 6.17 -31.89 18.75
CA THR A 21 6.30 -30.95 19.87
C THR A 21 7.31 -29.83 19.60
N THR A 22 6.97 -28.86 18.75
CA THR A 22 7.68 -27.61 18.69
C THR A 22 6.96 -26.61 19.61
N SER A 23 7.66 -26.15 20.65
CA SER A 23 7.09 -25.19 21.59
C SER A 23 6.80 -23.88 20.86
N VAL A 24 5.77 -23.14 21.28
CA VAL A 24 5.49 -21.78 20.81
C VAL A 24 6.73 -20.89 20.92
N ALA A 25 7.62 -21.16 21.88
CA ALA A 25 8.91 -20.49 22.06
C ALA A 25 9.86 -20.64 20.86
N ASP A 26 9.75 -21.73 20.08
CA ASP A 26 10.59 -21.92 18.89
C ASP A 26 10.20 -21.00 17.73
N TRP A 27 8.99 -20.46 17.73
CA TRP A 27 8.51 -19.50 16.76
C TRP A 27 9.14 -18.11 16.93
N PHE A 28 9.66 -17.83 18.12
CA PHE A 28 10.25 -16.55 18.47
C PHE A 28 11.78 -16.54 18.42
N LYS A 29 12.40 -17.59 17.90
CA LYS A 29 13.87 -17.75 17.94
C LYS A 29 14.65 -16.76 17.08
N HIS A 30 14.03 -16.11 16.09
CA HIS A 30 14.71 -15.11 15.23
C HIS A 30 13.78 -13.96 14.88
N PRO A 31 13.32 -13.17 15.85
CA PRO A 31 12.52 -11.99 15.54
C PRO A 31 13.38 -10.93 14.86
N SER A 32 12.85 -10.31 13.85
CA SER A 32 13.38 -9.04 13.33
C SER A 32 12.55 -7.89 13.86
N LEU A 33 13.21 -6.85 14.31
CA LEU A 33 12.58 -5.61 14.74
C LEU A 33 13.05 -4.47 13.85
N ALA A 34 12.10 -3.76 13.24
CA ALA A 34 12.37 -2.52 12.53
C ALA A 34 11.48 -1.42 13.11
N ALA A 35 12.04 -0.26 13.31
CA ALA A 35 11.31 0.93 13.71
C ALA A 35 11.67 2.05 12.74
N ALA A 36 10.67 2.86 12.35
CA ALA A 36 10.89 4.04 11.56
C ALA A 36 10.04 5.18 12.10
N ALA A 37 10.68 6.33 12.28
CA ALA A 37 10.00 7.59 12.56
C ALA A 37 10.21 8.52 11.38
N GLN A 38 9.12 9.02 10.83
CA GLN A 38 9.13 9.96 9.73
C GLN A 38 8.28 11.16 10.12
N PHE A 39 8.87 12.33 10.05
CA PHE A 39 8.18 13.58 10.27
C PHE A 39 8.13 14.34 8.96
N ILE A 40 6.92 14.51 8.43
CA ILE A 40 6.69 15.30 7.21
C ILE A 40 5.92 16.54 7.60
N GLN A 41 6.46 17.71 7.23
CA GLN A 41 5.79 18.99 7.35
C GLN A 41 5.50 19.51 5.96
N GLY A 42 4.22 19.69 5.63
CA GLY A 42 3.78 20.33 4.40
C GLY A 42 3.39 21.79 4.62
N TYR A 43 3.53 22.62 3.59
CA TYR A 43 2.97 23.96 3.51
C TYR A 43 2.26 24.13 2.18
N ASN A 44 0.94 24.38 2.23
CA ASN A 44 0.12 24.70 1.08
C ASN A 44 0.07 26.23 0.93
N PHE A 45 0.51 26.73 -0.21
CA PHE A 45 0.64 28.18 -0.44
C PHE A 45 -0.71 28.87 -0.65
N GLN A 46 -1.69 28.19 -1.26
CA GLN A 46 -3.01 28.75 -1.51
C GLN A 46 -3.83 28.81 -0.23
N GLU A 47 -3.77 27.75 0.57
CA GLU A 47 -4.47 27.70 1.86
C GLU A 47 -3.71 28.41 2.98
N GLN A 48 -2.44 28.77 2.76
CA GLN A 48 -1.51 29.32 3.76
C GLN A 48 -1.46 28.46 5.04
N LYS A 49 -1.48 27.14 4.85
CA LYS A 49 -1.65 26.18 5.94
C LYS A 49 -0.50 25.19 6.02
N PHE A 50 -0.04 24.97 7.26
CA PHE A 50 0.86 23.88 7.59
C PHE A 50 0.08 22.58 7.83
N THR A 51 0.57 21.47 7.27
CA THR A 51 -0.01 20.15 7.42
C THR A 51 1.04 19.16 7.93
N PRO A 52 1.18 18.99 9.25
CA PRO A 52 2.08 17.99 9.80
C PRO A 52 1.55 16.57 9.56
N ARG A 53 2.43 15.68 9.21
CA ARG A 53 2.13 14.26 8.98
C ARG A 53 3.17 13.38 9.66
N PRO A 54 3.11 13.20 10.98
CA PRO A 54 3.99 12.27 11.66
C PRO A 54 3.62 10.83 11.28
N LEU A 55 4.62 10.02 11.03
CA LEU A 55 4.50 8.59 10.85
C LEU A 55 5.51 7.91 11.77
N ALA A 56 5.06 7.02 12.63
CA ALA A 56 5.94 6.22 13.47
C ALA A 56 5.52 4.76 13.32
N MET A 57 6.37 3.96 12.69
CA MET A 57 6.08 2.55 12.42
C MET A 57 6.98 1.65 13.24
N LEU A 58 6.36 0.66 13.86
CA LEU A 58 7.03 -0.47 14.45
C LEU A 58 6.67 -1.72 13.64
N LYS A 59 7.67 -2.37 13.07
CA LYS A 59 7.52 -3.63 12.36
C LYS A 59 8.25 -4.72 13.12
N THR A 60 7.58 -5.84 13.35
CA THR A 60 8.22 -7.06 13.82
C THR A 60 7.81 -8.23 12.94
N SER A 61 8.75 -9.11 12.67
CA SER A 61 8.52 -10.33 11.88
C SER A 61 9.11 -11.50 12.63
N PHE A 62 8.40 -12.61 12.60
CA PHE A 62 8.79 -13.88 13.21
C PHE A 62 8.69 -14.95 12.14
N GLY A 63 9.52 -15.99 12.22
CA GLY A 63 9.35 -17.08 11.27
C GLY A 63 10.37 -18.18 11.42
N ASP A 64 10.04 -19.30 10.79
CA ASP A 64 10.93 -20.44 10.58
C ASP A 64 11.01 -20.70 9.08
N SER A 65 12.11 -20.28 8.47
CA SER A 65 12.32 -20.43 7.03
C SER A 65 12.37 -21.90 6.59
N LYS A 66 12.80 -22.82 7.46
CA LYS A 66 12.84 -24.26 7.16
C LYS A 66 11.44 -24.87 7.07
N LYS A 67 10.48 -24.30 7.80
CA LYS A 67 9.08 -24.72 7.77
C LYS A 67 8.22 -23.87 6.83
N GLY A 68 8.80 -22.81 6.26
CA GLY A 68 8.07 -21.87 5.41
C GLY A 68 7.00 -21.08 6.16
N ILE A 69 7.15 -20.89 7.48
CA ILE A 69 6.16 -20.20 8.31
C ILE A 69 6.70 -18.82 8.70
N SER A 70 5.89 -17.80 8.58
CA SER A 70 6.21 -16.44 9.04
C SER A 70 4.96 -15.71 9.54
N ALA A 71 5.17 -14.68 10.36
CA ALA A 71 4.14 -13.75 10.79
C ALA A 71 4.72 -12.34 10.79
N ASP A 72 3.95 -11.39 10.30
CA ASP A 72 4.31 -9.98 10.22
C ASP A 72 3.33 -9.13 11.02
N PHE A 73 3.89 -8.19 11.80
CA PHE A 73 3.14 -7.19 12.52
C PHE A 73 3.70 -5.81 12.18
N ILE A 74 2.86 -4.90 11.76
CA ILE A 74 3.21 -3.50 11.55
C ILE A 74 2.18 -2.64 12.28
N LEU A 75 2.66 -1.85 13.23
CA LEU A 75 1.88 -0.88 14.00
C LEU A 75 2.30 0.53 13.59
N ASP A 76 1.35 1.37 13.22
CA ASP A 76 1.54 2.81 13.16
C ASP A 76 1.33 3.37 14.58
N VAL A 77 2.41 3.65 15.26
CA VAL A 77 2.39 4.13 16.67
C VAL A 77 1.77 5.52 16.75
N ALA A 78 1.95 6.36 15.72
CA ALA A 78 1.42 7.72 15.70
C ALA A 78 -0.12 7.75 15.70
N THR A 79 -0.76 6.75 15.09
CA THR A 79 -2.24 6.65 15.03
C THR A 79 -2.81 5.51 15.86
N GLY A 80 -1.96 4.67 16.47
CA GLY A 80 -2.37 3.48 17.22
C GLY A 80 -3.03 2.38 16.36
N ARG A 81 -2.82 2.39 15.03
CA ARG A 81 -3.47 1.46 14.11
C ARG A 81 -2.52 0.37 13.65
N PHE A 82 -3.00 -0.85 13.64
CA PHE A 82 -2.32 -1.93 12.94
C PHE A 82 -2.41 -1.72 11.43
N LEU A 83 -1.26 -1.81 10.76
CA LEU A 83 -1.17 -1.78 9.31
C LEU A 83 -0.98 -3.19 8.72
N THR A 84 -0.45 -4.13 9.50
CA THR A 84 -0.35 -5.54 9.11
C THR A 84 -0.40 -6.39 10.37
N VAL A 85 -1.22 -7.41 10.33
CA VAL A 85 -1.26 -8.51 11.30
C VAL A 85 -1.57 -9.75 10.49
N ALA A 86 -0.54 -10.45 10.02
CA ALA A 86 -0.73 -11.55 9.09
C ALA A 86 0.26 -12.68 9.35
N GLY A 87 -0.25 -13.91 9.26
CA GLY A 87 0.53 -15.12 9.20
C GLY A 87 0.65 -15.62 7.76
N GLN A 88 1.76 -16.27 7.45
CA GLN A 88 2.00 -16.89 6.14
C GLN A 88 2.59 -18.26 6.31
N TRP A 89 2.12 -19.21 5.50
CA TRP A 89 2.73 -20.52 5.32
C TRP A 89 3.08 -20.68 3.84
N GLN A 90 4.35 -20.90 3.54
CA GLN A 90 4.88 -21.05 2.19
C GLN A 90 5.84 -22.24 2.14
N PRO A 91 5.29 -23.45 2.00
CA PRO A 91 6.09 -24.68 2.01
C PRO A 91 7.03 -24.77 0.80
N VAL A 92 6.63 -24.19 -0.33
CA VAL A 92 7.42 -24.12 -1.56
C VAL A 92 7.27 -22.72 -2.19
N PRO A 93 8.24 -22.28 -3.00
CA PRO A 93 8.14 -20.95 -3.63
C PRO A 93 6.88 -20.72 -4.46
N GLN A 94 6.32 -21.80 -5.03
CA GLN A 94 5.16 -21.74 -5.92
C GLN A 94 3.84 -21.56 -5.19
N ILE A 95 3.76 -21.93 -3.91
CA ILE A 95 2.50 -21.92 -3.15
C ILE A 95 2.75 -21.38 -1.74
N GLY A 96 2.07 -20.29 -1.43
CA GLY A 96 2.00 -19.71 -0.10
C GLY A 96 0.59 -19.28 0.23
N ILE A 97 0.18 -19.47 1.47
CA ILE A 97 -1.11 -18.99 1.99
C ILE A 97 -0.82 -17.92 3.03
N ARG A 98 -1.46 -16.76 2.91
CA ARG A 98 -1.34 -15.66 3.84
C ARG A 98 -2.73 -15.29 4.37
N VAL A 99 -2.85 -15.13 5.70
CA VAL A 99 -4.11 -14.85 6.38
C VAL A 99 -3.94 -13.69 7.33
N GLY A 100 -4.90 -12.78 7.35
CA GLY A 100 -4.95 -11.64 8.27
C GLY A 100 -5.05 -10.28 7.56
N LEU A 101 -4.74 -9.22 8.30
CA LEU A 101 -4.69 -7.86 7.77
C LEU A 101 -3.44 -7.68 6.91
N GLN A 102 -3.63 -7.45 5.62
CA GLN A 102 -2.56 -7.36 4.64
C GLN A 102 -2.86 -6.30 3.58
N LYS A 103 -1.86 -5.97 2.76
CA LYS A 103 -2.04 -5.00 1.66
C LYS A 103 -2.99 -5.55 0.60
N MET A 104 -3.82 -4.66 0.02
CA MET A 104 -4.61 -4.97 -1.17
C MET A 104 -3.71 -5.42 -2.32
N LEU A 105 -4.14 -6.42 -3.07
CA LEU A 105 -3.25 -7.10 -4.05
C LEU A 105 -3.35 -6.51 -5.45
N PHE A 106 -4.40 -5.75 -5.79
CA PHE A 106 -4.68 -5.37 -7.18
C PHE A 106 -3.70 -4.37 -7.78
N LEU A 107 -2.92 -3.62 -6.98
CA LEU A 107 -1.94 -2.65 -7.49
C LEU A 107 -0.52 -2.99 -7.03
N TYR A 108 0.47 -2.53 -7.79
CA TYR A 108 1.87 -2.75 -7.44
C TYR A 108 2.49 -1.57 -6.69
N ASP A 109 2.00 -0.34 -6.90
CA ASP A 109 2.48 0.87 -6.22
C ASP A 109 2.42 0.76 -4.70
N ASN A 110 1.34 0.18 -4.15
CA ASN A 110 1.19 0.03 -2.70
C ASN A 110 2.16 -0.99 -2.07
N THR A 111 2.80 -1.83 -2.88
CA THR A 111 3.75 -2.85 -2.38
C THR A 111 4.92 -2.20 -1.65
N PHE A 112 5.29 -1.01 -2.07
CA PHE A 112 6.40 -0.25 -1.51
C PHE A 112 5.91 1.01 -0.80
N ALA A 113 6.70 1.51 0.13
CA ALA A 113 6.47 2.84 0.69
C ALA A 113 6.98 3.92 -0.28
N PRO A 114 6.29 5.06 -0.42
CA PRO A 114 6.65 6.09 -1.40
C PRO A 114 8.09 6.60 -1.28
N TYR A 115 8.60 6.71 -0.07
CA TYR A 115 9.97 7.21 0.19
C TYR A 115 11.07 6.31 -0.38
N ILE A 116 10.79 5.02 -0.65
CA ILE A 116 11.76 4.11 -1.30
C ILE A 116 12.11 4.61 -2.72
N TYR A 117 11.19 5.32 -3.34
CA TYR A 117 11.34 5.90 -4.67
C TYR A 117 11.44 7.42 -4.65
N GLY A 118 11.92 7.98 -3.53
CA GLY A 118 12.15 9.40 -3.40
C GLY A 118 10.90 10.27 -3.49
N MET A 119 9.72 9.77 -3.03
CA MET A 119 8.49 10.55 -2.99
C MET A 119 7.92 10.56 -1.58
N MET A 120 7.24 11.63 -1.17
CA MET A 120 6.67 11.76 0.17
C MET A 120 5.22 11.25 0.29
N GLY A 121 4.62 10.78 -0.80
CA GLY A 121 3.25 10.27 -0.82
C GLY A 121 2.97 9.40 -2.03
N TYR A 122 1.91 8.60 -1.92
CA TYR A 122 1.40 7.80 -3.03
C TYR A 122 0.82 8.69 -4.15
N SER A 123 0.55 8.10 -5.30
CA SER A 123 -0.16 8.77 -6.40
C SER A 123 -1.60 9.09 -6.01
N GLN A 124 -2.21 10.03 -6.74
CA GLN A 124 -3.63 10.35 -6.59
C GLN A 124 -4.48 9.11 -6.81
N ALA A 125 -4.22 8.34 -7.88
CA ALA A 125 -4.95 7.11 -8.15
C ALA A 125 -4.86 6.10 -6.99
N THR A 126 -3.67 5.89 -6.42
CA THR A 126 -3.51 5.02 -5.24
C THR A 126 -4.22 5.58 -4.02
N SER A 127 -4.24 6.91 -3.85
CA SER A 127 -4.93 7.55 -2.73
C SER A 127 -6.44 7.41 -2.82
N PHE A 128 -7.02 7.71 -3.99
CA PHE A 128 -8.47 7.69 -4.21
C PHE A 128 -9.05 6.29 -4.40
N LEU A 129 -8.31 5.38 -5.06
CA LEU A 129 -8.85 4.07 -5.46
C LEU A 129 -8.39 2.91 -4.58
N ALA A 130 -7.37 3.12 -3.75
CA ALA A 130 -6.84 2.10 -2.85
C ALA A 130 -6.84 2.52 -1.36
N GLY A 131 -7.52 3.59 -1.00
CA GLY A 131 -7.84 3.92 0.39
C GLY A 131 -6.72 4.52 1.22
N TYR A 132 -5.78 5.26 0.62
CA TYR A 132 -4.74 5.92 1.43
C TYR A 132 -5.18 7.27 2.00
N SER A 133 -5.84 8.08 1.20
CA SER A 133 -6.43 9.35 1.59
C SER A 133 -7.43 9.75 0.52
N SER A 134 -8.44 10.52 0.88
CA SER A 134 -9.49 10.93 -0.08
C SER A 134 -10.16 9.73 -0.78
N ASP A 135 -10.24 8.59 -0.08
CA ASP A 135 -10.78 7.35 -0.60
C ASP A 135 -12.24 7.52 -1.05
N LEU A 136 -12.52 7.17 -2.30
CA LEU A 136 -13.87 7.23 -2.87
C LEU A 136 -14.89 6.35 -2.14
N THR A 137 -14.45 5.38 -1.38
CA THR A 137 -15.31 4.51 -0.56
C THR A 137 -15.48 5.03 0.87
N HIS A 138 -14.78 6.11 1.26
CA HIS A 138 -14.71 6.66 2.61
C HIS A 138 -14.20 5.69 3.70
N ILE A 139 -13.74 4.49 3.32
CA ILE A 139 -13.26 3.47 4.28
C ILE A 139 -11.88 3.83 4.85
N ASN A 140 -11.07 4.57 4.10
CA ASN A 140 -9.69 4.98 4.47
C ASN A 140 -8.84 3.81 4.99
N SER A 141 -8.77 2.76 4.20
CA SER A 141 -8.14 1.47 4.53
C SER A 141 -6.61 1.51 4.58
N ARG A 142 -5.99 2.60 4.12
CA ARG A 142 -4.55 2.68 3.84
C ARG A 142 -4.06 1.54 2.93
N SER A 143 -4.90 1.18 1.94
CA SER A 143 -4.69 0.08 1.00
C SER A 143 -4.48 -1.28 1.66
N ARG A 144 -5.26 -1.56 2.68
CA ARG A 144 -5.22 -2.83 3.41
C ARG A 144 -6.61 -3.38 3.61
N ASP A 145 -6.67 -4.71 3.77
CA ASP A 145 -7.90 -5.40 4.10
C ASP A 145 -7.60 -6.71 4.82
N VAL A 146 -8.61 -7.22 5.54
CA VAL A 146 -8.53 -8.50 6.25
C VAL A 146 -9.02 -9.59 5.32
N GLY A 147 -8.20 -10.62 5.14
CA GLY A 147 -8.57 -11.72 4.25
C GLY A 147 -7.56 -12.84 4.20
N ILE A 148 -7.78 -13.71 3.23
CA ILE A 148 -6.91 -14.84 2.91
C ILE A 148 -6.42 -14.70 1.47
N SER A 149 -5.13 -14.93 1.24
CA SER A 149 -4.54 -14.90 -0.09
C SER A 149 -3.64 -16.09 -0.34
N LEU A 150 -3.65 -16.55 -1.58
CA LEU A 150 -2.73 -17.50 -2.17
C LEU A 150 -1.69 -16.71 -2.99
N ASN A 151 -0.42 -17.00 -2.80
CA ASN A 151 0.66 -16.36 -3.53
C ASN A 151 1.74 -17.38 -3.91
N GLY A 152 2.53 -17.04 -4.92
CA GLY A 152 3.65 -17.88 -5.32
C GLY A 152 4.48 -17.27 -6.44
N ALA A 153 5.57 -17.97 -6.76
CA ALA A 153 6.50 -17.55 -7.78
C ALA A 153 7.06 -18.75 -8.54
N PHE A 154 7.28 -18.57 -9.84
CA PHE A 154 7.75 -19.58 -10.76
C PHE A 154 9.00 -19.12 -11.52
N TRP A 155 9.79 -20.09 -11.96
CA TRP A 155 10.97 -19.90 -12.80
C TRP A 155 12.01 -19.02 -12.11
N SER A 156 12.65 -19.60 -11.09
CA SER A 156 13.80 -18.99 -10.41
C SER A 156 14.94 -18.77 -11.41
N GLN A 157 15.50 -17.57 -11.38
CA GLN A 157 16.61 -17.16 -12.23
C GLN A 157 17.92 -17.01 -11.45
N GLU A 158 19.04 -17.15 -12.15
CA GLU A 158 20.35 -16.81 -11.64
C GLU A 158 20.39 -15.35 -11.15
N GLY A 159 20.58 -14.94 -10.11
CA GLY A 159 20.48 -13.55 -9.60
C GLY A 159 19.38 -13.37 -8.58
N GLY A 160 18.70 -14.44 -8.18
CA GLY A 160 17.84 -14.46 -7.01
C GLY A 160 16.48 -13.79 -7.22
N TYR A 161 15.91 -13.88 -8.42
CA TYR A 161 14.55 -13.41 -8.70
C TYR A 161 13.74 -14.50 -9.43
N TYR A 162 12.43 -14.34 -9.47
CA TYR A 162 11.50 -15.22 -10.18
C TYR A 162 10.93 -14.48 -11.39
N THR A 163 10.83 -15.17 -12.53
CA THR A 163 10.29 -14.59 -13.77
C THR A 163 8.80 -14.28 -13.65
N LEU A 164 8.04 -15.09 -12.92
CA LEU A 164 6.60 -14.88 -12.73
C LEU A 164 6.26 -15.00 -11.24
N SER A 165 5.48 -14.06 -10.73
CA SER A 165 4.86 -14.17 -9.42
C SER A 165 3.39 -13.78 -9.47
N TYR A 166 2.59 -14.39 -8.62
CA TYR A 166 1.15 -14.16 -8.54
C TYR A 166 0.70 -14.01 -7.09
N ALA A 167 -0.41 -13.32 -6.92
CA ALA A 167 -1.18 -13.30 -5.70
C ALA A 167 -2.66 -13.19 -6.03
N VAL A 168 -3.51 -13.99 -5.38
CA VAL A 168 -4.95 -13.93 -5.47
C VAL A 168 -5.54 -14.12 -4.09
N GLY A 169 -6.61 -13.41 -3.74
CA GLY A 169 -7.18 -13.51 -2.41
C GLY A 169 -8.61 -13.03 -2.32
N VAL A 170 -9.23 -13.40 -1.19
CA VAL A 170 -10.58 -13.00 -0.80
C VAL A 170 -10.48 -12.19 0.48
N PHE A 171 -11.16 -11.05 0.50
CA PHE A 171 -11.07 -10.04 1.54
C PHE A 171 -12.44 -9.58 2.01
N ASN A 172 -12.52 -9.02 3.21
CA ASN A 172 -13.77 -8.56 3.79
C ASN A 172 -14.38 -7.33 3.10
N GLY A 173 -13.56 -6.52 2.40
CA GLY A 173 -14.05 -5.29 1.80
C GLY A 173 -14.23 -4.13 2.79
N ASN A 174 -13.80 -4.28 4.03
CA ASN A 174 -13.96 -3.30 5.11
C ASN A 174 -12.65 -2.66 5.59
N GLY A 175 -11.59 -2.78 4.79
CA GLY A 175 -10.30 -2.16 5.07
C GLY A 175 -9.62 -2.68 6.34
N ASN A 176 -9.11 -1.77 7.18
CA ASN A 176 -8.38 -2.13 8.41
C ASN A 176 -9.27 -2.65 9.55
N ASN A 177 -10.57 -2.79 9.34
CA ASN A 177 -11.48 -3.27 10.35
C ASN A 177 -11.42 -4.81 10.43
N PHE A 178 -11.17 -5.32 11.62
CA PHE A 178 -11.20 -6.77 11.87
C PHE A 178 -12.63 -7.34 11.93
N VAL A 179 -13.62 -6.48 12.17
CA VAL A 179 -15.02 -6.86 12.18
C VAL A 179 -15.59 -6.67 10.78
N ASP A 180 -16.10 -7.73 10.22
CA ASP A 180 -16.79 -7.70 8.94
C ASP A 180 -18.15 -7.00 9.10
N ASN A 181 -18.45 -6.05 8.23
CA ASN A 181 -19.68 -5.24 8.29
C ASN A 181 -20.69 -5.57 7.20
N ASN A 182 -20.37 -6.55 6.34
CA ASN A 182 -21.26 -6.98 5.25
C ASN A 182 -20.98 -8.44 4.84
N ARG A 183 -21.91 -9.04 4.07
CA ARG A 183 -21.76 -10.42 3.60
C ARG A 183 -20.96 -10.56 2.31
N ALA A 184 -20.81 -9.47 1.57
CA ALA A 184 -20.03 -9.48 0.34
C ALA A 184 -18.53 -9.57 0.62
N LYS A 185 -17.77 -10.07 -0.35
CA LYS A 185 -16.34 -10.20 -0.27
C LYS A 185 -15.69 -9.61 -1.51
N ASP A 186 -14.50 -9.04 -1.32
CA ASP A 186 -13.66 -8.57 -2.41
C ASP A 186 -12.74 -9.68 -2.89
N ILE A 187 -12.61 -9.82 -4.19
CA ILE A 187 -11.63 -10.70 -4.81
C ILE A 187 -10.53 -9.82 -5.41
N HIS A 188 -9.29 -10.05 -5.02
CA HIS A 188 -8.13 -9.35 -5.54
C HIS A 188 -7.21 -10.34 -6.24
N ALA A 189 -6.60 -9.89 -7.33
CA ALA A 189 -5.58 -10.65 -8.05
C ALA A 189 -4.46 -9.73 -8.54
N ARG A 190 -3.23 -10.26 -8.57
CA ARG A 190 -2.07 -9.60 -9.18
C ARG A 190 -1.15 -10.62 -9.79
N LEU A 191 -0.64 -10.28 -10.97
CA LEU A 191 0.41 -10.99 -11.68
C LEU A 191 1.59 -10.04 -11.88
N VAL A 192 2.82 -10.53 -11.64
CA VAL A 192 4.05 -9.77 -11.91
C VAL A 192 4.95 -10.62 -12.77
N PHE A 193 5.25 -10.12 -13.95
CA PHE A 193 6.21 -10.70 -14.88
C PHE A 193 7.53 -9.93 -14.79
N GLN A 194 8.62 -10.62 -14.48
CA GLN A 194 9.96 -10.06 -14.31
C GLN A 194 10.92 -10.73 -15.31
N PRO A 195 10.96 -10.25 -16.58
CA PRO A 195 11.83 -10.84 -17.61
C PRO A 195 13.32 -10.59 -17.34
N LEU A 196 13.64 -9.51 -16.65
CA LEU A 196 14.99 -9.12 -16.26
C LEU A 196 15.01 -8.74 -14.78
N ARG A 197 16.15 -8.88 -14.12
CA ARG A 197 16.30 -8.51 -12.71
C ARG A 197 15.83 -7.08 -12.42
N GLN A 198 16.05 -6.18 -13.37
CA GLN A 198 15.74 -4.76 -13.25
C GLN A 198 14.32 -4.38 -13.67
N LEU A 199 13.63 -5.24 -14.46
CA LEU A 199 12.36 -4.89 -15.10
C LEU A 199 11.23 -5.76 -14.58
N LYS A 200 10.15 -5.13 -14.09
CA LYS A 200 8.91 -5.80 -13.69
C LYS A 200 7.73 -5.19 -14.44
N ILE A 201 6.82 -6.02 -14.85
CA ILE A 201 5.54 -5.67 -15.45
C ILE A 201 4.46 -6.27 -14.57
N SER A 202 3.51 -5.47 -14.11
CA SER A 202 2.44 -5.91 -13.22
C SER A 202 1.07 -5.70 -13.86
N LEU A 203 0.20 -6.65 -13.64
CA LEU A 203 -1.23 -6.56 -13.93
C LEU A 203 -1.99 -6.91 -12.66
N GLY A 204 -3.03 -6.17 -12.35
CA GLY A 204 -3.84 -6.42 -11.19
C GLY A 204 -5.31 -6.13 -11.41
N ALA A 205 -6.16 -6.83 -10.67
CA ALA A 205 -7.60 -6.64 -10.69
C ALA A 205 -8.21 -6.82 -9.30
N MET A 206 -9.30 -6.13 -9.08
CA MET A 206 -10.13 -6.25 -7.89
C MET A 206 -11.59 -6.12 -8.29
N ASN A 207 -12.42 -6.98 -7.74
CA ASN A 207 -13.87 -6.89 -7.84
C ASN A 207 -14.46 -7.14 -6.47
N GLY A 208 -15.36 -6.26 -6.04
CA GLY A 208 -15.98 -6.40 -4.73
C GLY A 208 -17.07 -5.40 -4.45
N TYR A 209 -17.49 -5.42 -3.19
CA TYR A 209 -18.56 -4.57 -2.68
C TYR A 209 -18.16 -4.03 -1.31
N TYR A 210 -18.65 -2.85 -0.99
CA TYR A 210 -18.42 -2.22 0.31
C TYR A 210 -19.71 -1.59 0.84
N LYS A 211 -19.82 -1.51 2.15
CA LYS A 211 -20.88 -0.74 2.80
C LYS A 211 -20.38 0.69 2.96
N VAL A 212 -21.13 1.64 2.39
CA VAL A 212 -20.82 3.07 2.58
C VAL A 212 -20.94 3.40 4.06
N PRO A 213 -19.94 4.06 4.69
CA PRO A 213 -20.03 4.48 6.08
C PRO A 213 -21.25 5.38 6.31
N GLU A 214 -21.85 5.28 7.49
CA GLU A 214 -23.03 6.05 7.86
C GLU A 214 -22.74 7.56 7.81
N GLY A 215 -23.61 8.33 7.16
CA GLY A 215 -23.45 9.76 6.98
C GLY A 215 -22.58 10.18 5.80
N GLU A 216 -21.91 9.25 5.11
CA GLU A 216 -21.10 9.56 3.94
C GLU A 216 -21.93 9.46 2.64
N PRO A 217 -21.72 10.37 1.67
CA PRO A 217 -22.42 10.32 0.39
C PRO A 217 -21.88 9.18 -0.47
N ARG A 218 -22.73 8.63 -1.35
CA ARG A 218 -22.25 7.72 -2.41
C ARG A 218 -21.50 8.51 -3.48
N PRO A 219 -20.47 7.94 -4.10
CA PRO A 219 -19.72 8.59 -5.17
C PRO A 219 -20.58 9.08 -6.35
N ASN A 220 -21.63 8.35 -6.68
CA ASN A 220 -22.59 8.68 -7.75
C ASN A 220 -23.76 9.59 -7.30
N GLY A 221 -23.74 10.11 -6.06
CA GLY A 221 -24.80 10.95 -5.50
C GLY A 221 -26.09 10.24 -5.11
N GLY A 222 -26.13 8.91 -5.13
CA GLY A 222 -27.29 8.11 -4.70
C GLY A 222 -27.56 8.23 -3.19
N HIS A 223 -28.83 8.09 -2.78
CA HIS A 223 -29.22 8.05 -1.38
C HIS A 223 -29.28 6.61 -0.85
N HIS A 224 -28.97 6.42 0.42
CA HIS A 224 -29.15 5.14 1.08
C HIS A 224 -30.63 4.85 1.29
N HIS A 225 -31.09 3.68 0.83
CA HIS A 225 -32.46 3.23 1.01
C HIS A 225 -32.63 2.06 1.99
N SER A 226 -31.52 1.37 2.36
CA SER A 226 -31.58 0.24 3.32
C SER A 226 -30.23 -0.02 4.01
N ASP A 227 -30.25 -0.71 5.14
CA ASP A 227 -29.04 -1.13 5.89
C ASP A 227 -28.16 -2.16 5.12
N GLU A 228 -28.69 -2.77 4.07
CA GLU A 228 -28.00 -3.77 3.24
C GLU A 228 -27.50 -3.19 1.91
N ASP A 229 -27.57 -1.88 1.70
CA ASP A 229 -27.21 -1.22 0.44
C ASP A 229 -25.68 -1.24 0.23
N LEU A 230 -25.24 -2.20 -0.55
CA LEU A 230 -23.84 -2.38 -0.91
C LEU A 230 -23.53 -1.62 -2.22
N SER A 231 -22.46 -0.85 -2.21
CA SER A 231 -21.92 -0.23 -3.41
C SER A 231 -20.81 -1.10 -4.02
N CYS A 232 -20.80 -1.22 -5.34
CA CYS A 232 -19.77 -1.99 -6.01
C CYS A 232 -18.47 -1.19 -6.16
N ARG A 233 -17.34 -1.91 -6.13
CA ARG A 233 -16.03 -1.36 -6.49
C ARG A 233 -15.25 -2.35 -7.35
N GLN A 234 -14.79 -1.87 -8.49
CA GLN A 234 -13.97 -2.64 -9.41
C GLN A 234 -12.71 -1.85 -9.74
N ARG A 235 -11.57 -2.52 -9.82
CA ARG A 235 -10.28 -1.90 -10.12
C ARG A 235 -9.49 -2.80 -11.07
N VAL A 236 -8.82 -2.17 -12.01
CA VAL A 236 -7.82 -2.83 -12.85
C VAL A 236 -6.58 -1.95 -12.85
N SER A 237 -5.41 -2.55 -12.70
CA SER A 237 -4.14 -1.85 -12.79
C SER A 237 -3.17 -2.52 -13.76
N ALA A 238 -2.34 -1.71 -14.40
CA ALA A 238 -1.22 -2.15 -15.20
C ALA A 238 -0.02 -1.24 -14.93
N GLY A 239 1.14 -1.83 -14.66
CA GLY A 239 2.34 -1.08 -14.30
C GLY A 239 3.62 -1.66 -14.85
N VAL A 240 4.62 -0.81 -15.03
CA VAL A 240 5.98 -1.16 -15.39
C VAL A 240 6.96 -0.51 -14.41
N TRP A 241 7.97 -1.26 -14.00
CA TRP A 241 8.93 -0.88 -12.99
C TRP A 241 10.31 -1.27 -13.45
N TYR A 242 11.17 -0.29 -13.55
CA TYR A 242 12.59 -0.48 -13.82
C TYR A 242 13.40 0.03 -12.63
N GLN A 243 14.37 -0.76 -12.18
CA GLN A 243 15.27 -0.36 -11.11
C GLN A 243 16.67 -0.91 -11.35
N SER A 244 17.63 -0.02 -11.49
CA SER A 244 19.05 -0.31 -11.52
C SER A 244 19.74 0.27 -10.27
N ARG A 245 21.06 0.18 -10.20
CA ARG A 245 21.84 0.77 -9.12
C ARG A 245 21.78 2.31 -9.10
N MET A 246 21.67 2.94 -10.26
CA MET A 246 21.76 4.41 -10.40
C MET A 246 20.42 5.04 -10.72
N LEU A 247 19.56 4.34 -11.44
CA LEU A 247 18.31 4.86 -12.00
C LEU A 247 17.14 3.96 -11.63
N PHE A 248 16.01 4.57 -11.32
CA PHE A 248 14.72 3.89 -11.28
C PHE A 248 13.69 4.65 -12.10
N ALA A 249 12.78 3.92 -12.70
CA ALA A 249 11.61 4.45 -13.37
C ALA A 249 10.43 3.53 -13.13
N ARG A 250 9.25 4.09 -12.94
CA ARG A 250 8.03 3.32 -12.80
C ARG A 250 6.84 4.08 -13.36
N ALA A 251 5.90 3.36 -13.92
CA ALA A 251 4.60 3.90 -14.29
C ALA A 251 3.52 2.89 -13.95
N GLU A 252 2.37 3.36 -13.49
CA GLU A 252 1.21 2.53 -13.25
C GLU A 252 -0.05 3.32 -13.61
N ASN A 253 -0.98 2.65 -14.29
CA ASN A 253 -2.32 3.14 -14.55
C ASN A 253 -3.31 2.32 -13.72
N ILE A 254 -4.27 2.99 -13.10
CA ILE A 254 -5.36 2.38 -12.36
C ILE A 254 -6.67 2.91 -12.91
N TYR A 255 -7.49 1.99 -13.43
CA TYR A 255 -8.87 2.26 -13.79
C TYR A 255 -9.79 1.72 -12.71
N GLY A 256 -10.81 2.48 -12.34
CA GLY A 256 -11.75 2.12 -11.28
C GLY A 256 -13.20 2.39 -11.66
N ILE A 257 -14.09 1.53 -11.15
CA ILE A 257 -15.53 1.78 -11.11
C ILE A 257 -15.90 1.77 -9.62
N THR A 258 -16.53 2.82 -9.15
CA THR A 258 -17.02 2.94 -7.78
C THR A 258 -18.47 3.37 -7.84
N ASP A 259 -19.39 2.46 -7.52
CA ASP A 259 -20.85 2.69 -7.54
C ASP A 259 -21.34 3.28 -8.89
N GLY A 260 -20.82 2.76 -9.99
CA GLY A 260 -21.15 3.22 -11.36
C GLY A 260 -20.34 4.44 -11.84
N MET A 261 -19.62 5.15 -10.99
CA MET A 261 -18.72 6.22 -11.39
C MET A 261 -17.39 5.63 -11.88
N HIS A 262 -16.97 6.03 -13.06
CA HIS A 262 -15.74 5.57 -13.71
C HIS A 262 -14.61 6.56 -13.47
N SER A 263 -13.50 6.09 -12.92
CA SER A 263 -12.31 6.88 -12.63
C SER A 263 -11.08 6.29 -13.32
N ASN A 264 -10.12 7.14 -13.65
CA ASN A 264 -8.83 6.68 -14.17
C ASN A 264 -7.68 7.54 -13.62
N GLY A 265 -6.58 6.90 -13.27
CA GLY A 265 -5.37 7.59 -12.88
C GLY A 265 -4.11 6.95 -13.41
N PHE A 266 -3.19 7.81 -13.84
CA PHE A 266 -1.87 7.42 -14.34
C PHE A 266 -0.79 8.15 -13.56
N MET A 267 0.23 7.42 -13.14
CA MET A 267 1.42 8.03 -12.57
C MET A 267 2.68 7.52 -13.27
N ALA A 268 3.66 8.38 -13.41
CA ALA A 268 5.01 7.99 -13.79
C ALA A 268 6.03 8.70 -12.90
N ILE A 269 7.04 7.95 -12.44
CA ILE A 269 8.15 8.44 -11.64
C ILE A 269 9.44 8.06 -12.33
N VAL A 270 10.37 9.00 -12.39
CA VAL A 270 11.76 8.75 -12.75
C VAL A 270 12.67 9.37 -11.70
N GLY A 271 13.71 8.68 -11.33
CA GLY A 271 14.68 9.21 -10.38
C GLY A 271 15.96 8.40 -10.33
N GLY A 272 16.94 8.92 -9.61
CA GLY A 272 18.22 8.26 -9.48
C GLY A 272 19.17 9.00 -8.55
N ASN A 273 20.32 8.38 -8.32
CA ASN A 273 21.38 8.96 -7.53
C ASN A 273 22.20 9.90 -8.42
N ILE A 274 22.10 11.20 -8.17
CA ILE A 274 22.84 12.27 -8.88
C ILE A 274 24.26 12.45 -8.32
N ALA A 275 24.47 12.03 -7.08
CA ALA A 275 25.77 11.97 -6.41
C ALA A 275 25.72 10.91 -5.30
N PRO A 276 26.84 10.54 -4.67
CA PRO A 276 26.84 9.70 -3.48
C PRO A 276 25.90 10.28 -2.42
N ARG A 277 24.91 9.47 -1.96
CA ARG A 277 23.90 9.85 -0.97
C ARG A 277 22.87 10.92 -1.41
N LEU A 278 22.96 11.43 -2.63
CA LEU A 278 22.00 12.40 -3.16
C LEU A 278 21.11 11.75 -4.22
N GLN A 279 19.81 11.78 -4.01
CA GLN A 279 18.82 11.27 -4.95
C GLN A 279 17.90 12.40 -5.40
N LEU A 280 17.59 12.42 -6.69
CA LEU A 280 16.59 13.28 -7.29
C LEU A 280 15.52 12.41 -7.94
N ALA A 281 14.27 12.76 -7.75
CA ALA A 281 13.14 12.10 -8.38
C ALA A 281 12.10 13.12 -8.86
N ALA A 282 11.45 12.81 -9.98
CA ALA A 282 10.33 13.58 -10.51
C ALA A 282 9.14 12.68 -10.78
N ARG A 283 7.93 13.17 -10.58
CA ARG A 283 6.67 12.46 -10.82
C ARG A 283 5.71 13.32 -11.60
N VAL A 284 5.07 12.71 -12.60
CA VAL A 284 3.79 13.16 -13.15
C VAL A 284 2.70 12.23 -12.65
N ASP A 285 1.59 12.78 -12.21
CA ASP A 285 0.50 12.06 -11.56
C ASP A 285 -0.83 12.69 -11.99
N ASN A 286 -1.51 12.05 -12.93
CA ASN A 286 -2.79 12.48 -13.46
C ASN A 286 -3.90 11.60 -12.90
N PHE A 287 -4.99 12.23 -12.46
CA PHE A 287 -6.17 11.54 -11.97
C PHE A 287 -7.44 12.22 -12.47
N LYS A 288 -8.33 11.47 -13.07
CA LYS A 288 -9.66 11.89 -13.45
C LYS A 288 -10.68 11.15 -12.59
N LEU A 289 -11.34 11.89 -11.72
CA LEU A 289 -12.25 11.37 -10.70
C LEU A 289 -13.50 10.73 -11.32
N ASP A 290 -14.10 11.43 -12.29
CA ASP A 290 -15.22 10.94 -13.07
C ASP A 290 -14.92 11.13 -14.56
N LEU A 291 -14.87 10.04 -15.31
CA LEU A 291 -14.60 10.09 -16.76
C LEU A 291 -15.70 10.80 -17.54
N ALA A 292 -16.91 10.86 -17.02
CA ALA A 292 -18.03 11.60 -17.62
C ALA A 292 -17.94 13.11 -17.39
N ASP A 293 -17.28 13.55 -16.31
CA ASP A 293 -17.11 14.97 -15.99
C ASP A 293 -15.76 15.50 -16.52
N PRO A 294 -15.73 16.40 -17.52
CA PRO A 294 -14.49 16.97 -18.05
C PRO A 294 -13.74 17.84 -17.02
N LEU A 295 -14.41 18.36 -15.99
CA LEU A 295 -13.83 19.23 -14.97
C LEU A 295 -13.23 18.47 -13.77
N SER A 296 -13.41 17.16 -13.70
CA SER A 296 -12.99 16.32 -12.57
C SER A 296 -11.51 15.92 -12.59
N ALA A 297 -10.74 16.34 -13.60
CA ALA A 297 -9.35 15.91 -13.71
C ALA A 297 -8.38 16.82 -12.94
N SER A 298 -7.31 16.22 -12.45
CA SER A 298 -6.17 16.93 -11.88
C SER A 298 -4.85 16.30 -12.32
N THR A 299 -3.84 17.14 -12.55
CA THR A 299 -2.49 16.70 -12.88
C THR A 299 -1.53 17.29 -11.86
N LYS A 300 -0.78 16.43 -11.17
CA LYS A 300 0.23 16.84 -10.21
C LYS A 300 1.62 16.57 -10.74
N LEU A 301 2.49 17.56 -10.66
CA LEU A 301 3.91 17.45 -10.93
C LEU A 301 4.68 17.59 -9.62
N ASP A 302 5.50 16.60 -9.30
CA ASP A 302 6.33 16.62 -8.10
C ASP A 302 7.81 16.51 -8.49
N ILE A 303 8.65 17.20 -7.75
CA ILE A 303 10.10 17.00 -7.73
C ILE A 303 10.54 16.82 -6.28
N CYS A 304 11.36 15.80 -6.03
CA CYS A 304 11.82 15.47 -4.69
C CYS A 304 13.33 15.27 -4.67
N PHE A 305 13.97 15.97 -3.77
CA PHE A 305 15.39 15.83 -3.46
C PHE A 305 15.53 15.10 -2.13
N THR A 306 16.34 14.04 -2.08
CA THR A 306 16.62 13.27 -0.87
C THR A 306 18.11 13.21 -0.62
N HIS A 307 18.54 13.55 0.61
CA HIS A 307 19.90 13.41 1.06
C HIS A 307 20.01 12.38 2.18
N HIS A 308 20.68 11.28 1.89
CA HIS A 308 20.98 10.25 2.88
C HIS A 308 22.17 10.68 3.74
N LEU A 309 21.96 10.83 5.03
CA LEU A 309 22.99 11.23 5.99
C LEU A 309 23.85 10.04 6.40
N THR A 310 23.30 8.81 6.29
CA THR A 310 23.99 7.54 6.54
C THR A 310 24.13 6.71 5.26
N ASN A 311 25.15 5.85 5.19
CA ASN A 311 25.40 5.01 4.01
C ASN A 311 24.35 3.91 3.83
N ASP A 312 23.73 3.48 4.89
CA ASP A 312 22.67 2.47 4.92
C ASP A 312 21.26 3.03 4.65
N GLY A 313 21.15 4.37 4.48
CA GLY A 313 19.88 5.04 4.21
C GLY A 313 18.94 5.12 5.42
N THR A 314 19.39 4.79 6.62
CA THR A 314 18.55 4.81 7.83
C THR A 314 18.20 6.21 8.31
N LEU A 315 19.06 7.19 8.01
CA LEU A 315 18.84 8.60 8.31
C LEU A 315 18.91 9.42 7.04
N TYR A 316 17.83 10.13 6.71
CA TYR A 316 17.81 11.06 5.58
C TYR A 316 16.86 12.21 5.85
N TYR A 317 17.07 13.30 5.13
CA TYR A 317 16.04 14.32 4.93
C TYR A 317 15.68 14.42 3.44
N ALA A 318 14.49 14.90 3.17
CA ALA A 318 14.00 15.12 1.83
C ALA A 318 13.19 16.41 1.74
N ILE A 319 13.21 17.04 0.57
CA ILE A 319 12.42 18.22 0.23
C ILE A 319 11.69 17.90 -1.07
N GLN A 320 10.37 18.03 -1.05
CA GLN A 320 9.52 17.84 -2.22
C GLN A 320 8.73 19.11 -2.48
N TYR A 321 8.74 19.55 -3.72
CA TYR A 321 7.81 20.54 -4.24
C TYR A 321 6.84 19.84 -5.19
N GLY A 322 5.57 20.19 -5.11
CA GLY A 322 4.52 19.70 -5.99
C GLY A 322 3.57 20.81 -6.40
N HIS A 323 3.22 20.85 -7.69
CA HIS A 323 2.18 21.70 -8.21
C HIS A 323 1.04 20.85 -8.78
N THR A 324 -0.20 21.19 -8.43
CA THR A 324 -1.41 20.51 -8.94
C THR A 324 -2.20 21.45 -9.82
N PHE A 325 -2.41 21.05 -11.06
CA PHE A 325 -3.32 21.68 -12.03
C PHE A 325 -4.68 21.01 -11.96
N TYR A 326 -5.74 21.77 -12.04
CA TYR A 326 -7.11 21.28 -12.12
C TYR A 326 -7.71 21.61 -13.48
N SER A 327 -8.52 20.72 -14.04
CA SER A 327 -9.26 21.01 -15.28
C SER A 327 -10.43 21.96 -15.05
N ASP A 328 -10.92 22.06 -13.82
CA ASP A 328 -11.92 23.07 -13.43
C ASP A 328 -11.27 24.46 -13.37
N PRO A 329 -11.64 25.41 -14.25
CA PRO A 329 -11.08 26.76 -14.26
C PRO A 329 -11.46 27.57 -13.01
N ALA A 330 -12.51 27.19 -12.29
CA ALA A 330 -12.89 27.82 -11.03
C ALA A 330 -11.98 27.39 -9.87
N ARG A 331 -11.20 26.34 -10.04
CA ARG A 331 -10.30 25.80 -9.04
C ARG A 331 -8.85 26.19 -9.35
N PRO A 332 -8.26 27.13 -8.59
CA PRO A 332 -6.87 27.53 -8.82
C PRO A 332 -5.91 26.36 -8.57
N GLY A 333 -4.79 26.37 -9.30
CA GLY A 333 -3.71 25.42 -9.05
C GLY A 333 -3.19 25.52 -7.62
N THR A 334 -2.66 24.42 -7.09
CA THR A 334 -2.15 24.38 -5.71
C THR A 334 -0.68 24.02 -5.66
N ASP A 335 0.07 24.79 -4.90
CA ASP A 335 1.50 24.58 -4.63
C ASP A 335 1.70 24.01 -3.24
N LEU A 336 2.47 22.95 -3.15
CA LEU A 336 2.79 22.26 -1.90
C LEU A 336 4.30 22.05 -1.79
N ILE A 337 4.91 22.58 -0.75
CA ILE A 337 6.26 22.19 -0.35
C ILE A 337 6.19 21.27 0.85
N GLN A 338 7.00 20.22 0.86
CA GLN A 338 7.07 19.27 1.96
C GLN A 338 8.52 19.06 2.36
N ILE A 339 8.76 19.01 3.66
CA ILE A 339 10.07 18.66 4.23
C ILE A 339 9.88 17.41 5.08
N CYS A 340 10.76 16.46 4.90
CA CYS A 340 10.75 15.20 5.64
C CYS A 340 12.07 14.98 6.35
N LEU A 341 12.00 14.55 7.61
CA LEU A 341 13.10 13.90 8.31
C LEU A 341 12.70 12.45 8.58
N ASN A 342 13.56 11.51 8.19
CA ASN A 342 13.33 10.09 8.44
C ASN A 342 14.47 9.49 9.25
N ILE A 343 14.11 8.75 10.28
CA ILE A 343 15.03 7.96 11.11
C ILE A 343 14.48 6.53 11.14
N ALA A 344 15.31 5.58 10.74
CA ALA A 344 14.92 4.16 10.76
C ALA A 344 15.98 3.32 11.48
N PHE A 345 15.53 2.26 12.11
CA PHE A 345 16.36 1.27 12.77
C PHE A 345 15.93 -0.12 12.33
N LEU A 346 16.90 -0.96 12.05
CA LEU A 346 16.69 -2.37 11.80
C LEU A 346 17.60 -3.17 12.73
N ARG A 347 17.04 -4.08 13.49
CA ARG A 347 17.77 -5.02 14.32
C ARG A 347 17.23 -6.43 14.13
N ASN A 348 18.12 -7.34 13.77
CA ASN A 348 17.86 -8.77 13.90
C ASN A 348 18.17 -9.16 15.35
N LEU A 349 17.18 -9.71 16.04
CA LEU A 349 17.27 -10.10 17.46
C LEU A 349 17.59 -11.58 17.60
#